data_4259876d086786f1646edd05581d83ca
#
_entry.id   4259876d086786f1646edd05581d83ca
#
_cell.length_a   1.000
_cell.length_b   1.000
_cell.length_c   1.000
_cell.angle_alpha   90.00
_cell.angle_beta   90.00
_cell.angle_gamma   90.00
#
_symmetry.space_group_name_H-M   'P 1'
#
loop_
_entity.id
_entity.type
_entity.pdbx_description
1 polymer ?
#
loop_
_entity_poly.entity_id
_entity_poly.type
_entity_poly.pdbx_seq_one_letter_code
_entity_poly.pdbx_strand_id
1 'polypeptide(L)'
;LLLRSEARAEASAERATGHVNEVTGRGRHTSSSTVSLRYEAPSGTGWVVDTPGVRSFGLGHVDPDNILRAFTDLAEVARECPRGCTHLPDAPDCAIEEAVAAGRLGPGAAARLDSLQRLLTTFSDRP
;
A
#
# COMPACT_ATOMS: atom_id res chain seq x y z
N LEU A 1 -3.36 -0.59 -3.77
CA LEU A 1 -2.81 0.63 -3.13
C LEU A 1 -2.14 1.55 -4.15
N LEU A 2 -1.46 1.02 -5.16
CA LEU A 2 -0.89 1.79 -6.29
C LEU A 2 -1.95 2.53 -7.14
N LEU A 3 -3.19 2.07 -7.11
CA LEU A 3 -4.28 2.65 -7.90
C LEU A 3 -4.90 3.92 -7.28
N ARG A 4 -4.58 4.26 -6.02
CA ARG A 4 -5.19 5.42 -5.35
C ARG A 4 -4.61 6.77 -5.77
N SER A 5 -3.37 6.82 -6.22
CA SER A 5 -2.72 8.08 -6.57
C SER A 5 -2.90 8.50 -8.04
N GLU A 6 -3.24 7.56 -8.92
CA GLU A 6 -3.33 7.82 -10.37
C GLU A 6 -4.72 7.60 -10.96
N ALA A 7 -5.62 6.91 -10.26
CA ALA A 7 -6.94 6.61 -10.74
C ALA A 7 -7.96 7.68 -10.31
N ARG A 8 -8.37 8.53 -11.21
CA ARG A 8 -9.67 9.17 -11.10
C ARG A 8 -10.73 8.11 -11.42
N ALA A 9 -11.24 7.46 -10.38
CA ALA A 9 -12.42 6.63 -10.54
C ALA A 9 -13.63 7.56 -10.67
N GLU A 10 -14.19 7.67 -11.84
CA GLU A 10 -15.56 8.17 -11.99
C GLU A 10 -16.51 7.08 -11.46
N ALA A 11 -16.61 7.01 -10.16
CA ALA A 11 -17.54 6.11 -9.48
C ALA A 11 -18.81 6.88 -9.16
N SER A 12 -19.80 6.79 -10.02
CA SER A 12 -21.16 7.20 -9.69
C SER A 12 -21.93 6.12 -8.91
N ALA A 13 -21.27 5.10 -8.40
CA ALA A 13 -21.90 4.08 -7.57
C ALA A 13 -21.70 4.43 -6.09
N GLU A 14 -22.75 4.95 -5.43
CA GLU A 14 -22.81 5.05 -3.99
C GLU A 14 -22.64 3.65 -3.38
N ARG A 15 -21.55 3.45 -2.65
CA ARG A 15 -21.34 2.24 -1.88
C ARG A 15 -21.99 2.37 -0.53
N ALA A 16 -22.85 1.43 -0.18
CA ALA A 16 -23.28 1.26 1.19
C ALA A 16 -22.08 0.93 2.08
N THR A 17 -21.76 1.82 3.02
CA THR A 17 -20.71 1.61 4.02
C THR A 17 -21.31 0.93 5.25
N GLY A 18 -20.73 -0.18 5.70
CA GLY A 18 -21.11 -0.83 6.93
C GLY A 18 -20.37 -0.26 8.14
N HIS A 19 -20.97 -0.40 9.32
CA HIS A 19 -20.34 -0.03 10.58
C HIS A 19 -19.06 -0.85 10.83
N VAL A 20 -17.98 -0.18 11.19
CA VAL A 20 -16.75 -0.83 11.66
C VAL A 20 -16.99 -1.33 13.09
N ASN A 21 -16.65 -2.58 13.36
CA ASN A 21 -16.70 -3.11 14.72
C ASN A 21 -15.56 -2.52 15.54
N GLU A 22 -15.86 -1.73 16.54
CA GLU A 22 -14.87 -1.03 17.38
C GLU A 22 -13.93 -1.97 18.15
N VAL A 23 -14.37 -3.20 18.42
CA VAL A 23 -13.58 -4.19 19.16
C VAL A 23 -12.56 -4.92 18.26
N THR A 24 -12.89 -5.14 17.00
CA THR A 24 -12.04 -5.92 16.07
C THR A 24 -11.45 -5.10 14.95
N GLY A 25 -11.84 -3.83 14.80
CA GLY A 25 -11.43 -2.95 13.70
C GLY A 25 -11.90 -3.44 12.31
N ARG A 26 -12.78 -4.44 12.25
CA ARG A 26 -13.25 -5.05 11.01
C ARG A 26 -14.59 -4.46 10.59
N GLY A 27 -14.64 -3.89 9.39
CA GLY A 27 -15.89 -3.51 8.76
C GLY A 27 -16.72 -4.74 8.37
N ARG A 28 -18.03 -4.62 8.51
CA ARG A 28 -18.97 -5.65 8.04
C ARG A 28 -19.22 -5.45 6.54
N HIS A 29 -19.06 -6.51 5.74
CA HIS A 29 -19.43 -6.46 4.32
C HIS A 29 -20.94 -6.26 4.19
N THR A 30 -21.33 -5.15 3.57
CA THR A 30 -22.73 -4.84 3.27
C THR A 30 -23.10 -5.11 1.81
N SER A 31 -22.10 -5.37 0.94
CA SER A 31 -22.31 -5.65 -0.47
C SER A 31 -22.23 -7.15 -0.75
N SER A 32 -23.28 -7.70 -1.35
CA SER A 32 -23.32 -9.08 -1.86
C SER A 32 -23.07 -9.16 -3.37
N SER A 33 -22.84 -8.03 -4.05
CA SER A 33 -22.64 -7.95 -5.50
C SER A 33 -21.22 -7.55 -5.87
N THR A 34 -20.74 -8.11 -6.96
CA THR A 34 -19.49 -7.67 -7.62
C THR A 34 -19.72 -6.35 -8.33
N VAL A 35 -18.82 -5.40 -8.12
CA VAL A 35 -18.85 -4.08 -8.77
C VAL A 35 -17.60 -3.91 -9.61
N SER A 36 -17.77 -3.53 -10.87
CA SER A 36 -16.67 -3.18 -11.77
C SER A 36 -16.58 -1.67 -11.93
N LEU A 37 -15.40 -1.11 -11.70
CA LEU A 37 -15.10 0.31 -11.83
C LEU A 37 -14.10 0.51 -12.97
N ARG A 38 -14.46 1.32 -13.95
CA ARG A 38 -13.53 1.73 -14.99
C ARG A 38 -12.61 2.82 -14.43
N TYR A 39 -11.34 2.74 -14.74
CA TYR A 39 -10.38 3.81 -14.43
C TYR A 39 -9.64 4.25 -15.69
N GLU A 40 -9.20 5.49 -15.68
CA GLU A 40 -8.34 6.09 -16.71
C GLU A 40 -7.08 6.62 -16.04
N ALA A 41 -5.92 6.25 -16.57
CA ALA A 41 -4.62 6.72 -16.12
C ALA A 41 -3.77 7.11 -17.33
N PRO A 42 -2.71 7.90 -17.18
CA PRO A 42 -1.79 8.22 -18.27
C PRO A 42 -1.20 6.99 -18.97
N SER A 43 -1.11 5.87 -18.25
CA SER A 43 -0.66 4.56 -18.73
C SER A 43 -1.70 3.78 -19.53
N GLY A 44 -2.96 4.24 -19.56
CA GLY A 44 -4.07 3.59 -20.26
C GLY A 44 -5.34 3.46 -19.42
N THR A 45 -6.33 2.81 -20.00
CA THR A 45 -7.62 2.53 -19.34
C THR A 45 -7.68 1.09 -18.86
N GLY A 46 -8.41 0.85 -17.78
CA GLY A 46 -8.58 -0.48 -17.20
C GLY A 46 -9.84 -0.60 -16.36
N TRP A 47 -10.00 -1.76 -15.74
CA TRP A 47 -11.13 -2.07 -14.89
C TRP A 47 -10.63 -2.59 -13.54
N VAL A 48 -11.23 -2.10 -12.47
CA VAL A 48 -11.07 -2.66 -11.13
C VAL A 48 -12.35 -3.36 -10.77
N VAL A 49 -12.24 -4.64 -10.42
CA VAL A 49 -13.38 -5.47 -10.03
C VAL A 49 -13.32 -5.71 -8.53
N ASP A 50 -14.36 -5.25 -7.82
CA ASP A 50 -14.51 -5.51 -6.40
C ASP A 50 -15.42 -6.71 -6.19
N THR A 51 -14.86 -7.80 -5.69
CA THR A 51 -15.60 -9.04 -5.41
C THR A 51 -15.89 -9.16 -3.92
N PRO A 52 -17.12 -9.57 -3.53
CA PRO A 52 -17.44 -9.84 -2.13
C PRO A 52 -16.73 -11.11 -1.65
N GLY A 53 -16.52 -11.22 -0.35
CA GLY A 53 -16.09 -12.46 0.31
C GLY A 53 -14.66 -12.50 0.82
N VAL A 54 -13.76 -11.60 0.43
CA VAL A 54 -12.42 -11.51 1.01
C VAL A 54 -12.47 -10.68 2.28
N ARG A 55 -12.28 -11.31 3.43
CA ARG A 55 -12.36 -10.65 4.75
C ARG A 55 -11.00 -10.28 5.32
N SER A 56 -10.00 -11.12 5.09
CA SER A 56 -8.64 -10.86 5.54
C SER A 56 -7.65 -11.56 4.63
N PHE A 57 -6.53 -10.91 4.38
CA PHE A 57 -5.40 -11.48 3.67
C PHE A 57 -4.19 -11.43 4.61
N GLY A 58 -3.67 -12.59 4.99
CA GLY A 58 -2.51 -12.70 5.87
C GLY A 58 -1.22 -12.70 5.08
N LEU A 59 -0.30 -11.83 5.43
CA LEU A 59 1.06 -11.78 4.86
C LEU A 59 2.05 -12.67 5.62
N GLY A 60 1.55 -13.58 6.46
CA GLY A 60 2.33 -14.35 7.41
C GLY A 60 3.44 -15.22 6.88
N HIS A 61 3.36 -15.54 5.63
CA HIS A 61 4.30 -16.39 4.90
C HIS A 61 5.20 -15.59 3.94
N VAL A 62 5.05 -14.26 3.92
CA VAL A 62 5.84 -13.38 3.04
C VAL A 62 7.08 -12.91 3.78
N ASP A 63 8.22 -13.03 3.15
CA ASP A 63 9.48 -12.46 3.61
C ASP A 63 9.43 -10.92 3.48
N PRO A 64 9.75 -10.16 4.53
CA PRO A 64 9.84 -8.69 4.47
C PRO A 64 10.70 -8.16 3.32
N ASP A 65 11.80 -8.82 2.99
CA ASP A 65 12.66 -8.45 1.87
C ASP A 65 11.93 -8.51 0.52
N ASN A 66 10.98 -9.41 0.37
CA ASN A 66 10.16 -9.50 -0.83
C ASN A 66 9.14 -8.36 -0.92
N ILE A 67 8.72 -7.80 0.20
CA ILE A 67 7.84 -6.62 0.24
C ILE A 67 8.58 -5.41 -0.32
N LEU A 68 9.80 -5.16 0.14
CA LEU A 68 10.62 -4.05 -0.37
C LEU A 68 10.84 -4.17 -1.88
N ARG A 69 11.09 -5.38 -2.39
CA ARG A 69 11.29 -5.63 -3.84
C ARG A 69 10.07 -5.27 -4.69
N ALA A 70 8.86 -5.31 -4.13
CA ALA A 70 7.65 -4.89 -4.84
C ALA A 70 7.58 -3.37 -5.07
N PHE A 71 8.36 -2.59 -4.31
CA PHE A 71 8.53 -1.16 -4.49
C PHE A 71 9.86 -0.89 -5.22
N THR A 72 9.91 -1.15 -6.52
CA THR A 72 11.15 -1.22 -7.30
C THR A 72 12.03 0.02 -7.20
N ASP A 73 11.43 1.21 -7.21
CA ASP A 73 12.14 2.49 -7.07
C ASP A 73 12.75 2.67 -5.67
N LEU A 74 12.02 2.27 -4.62
CA LEU A 74 12.52 2.31 -3.24
C LEU A 74 13.59 1.23 -3.03
N ALA A 75 13.41 0.05 -3.61
CA ALA A 75 14.34 -1.05 -3.52
C ALA A 75 15.71 -0.73 -4.15
N GLU A 76 15.74 0.06 -5.22
CA GLU A 76 16.99 0.51 -5.82
C GLU A 76 17.78 1.40 -4.86
N VAL A 77 17.12 2.37 -4.25
CA VAL A 77 17.75 3.29 -3.28
C VAL A 77 18.13 2.57 -1.99
N ALA A 78 17.37 1.54 -1.59
CA ALA A 78 17.67 0.73 -0.41
C ALA A 78 19.06 0.08 -0.43
N ARG A 79 19.66 -0.09 -1.61
CA ARG A 79 21.05 -0.59 -1.74
C ARG A 79 22.08 0.36 -1.14
N GLU A 80 21.75 1.63 -1.00
CA GLU A 80 22.59 2.66 -0.38
C GLU A 80 22.44 2.70 1.15
N CYS A 81 21.45 2.01 1.72
CA CYS A 81 21.21 1.97 3.16
C CYS A 81 22.32 1.23 3.91
N PRO A 82 22.59 1.61 5.17
CA PRO A 82 23.49 0.85 6.03
C PRO A 82 22.97 -0.56 6.27
N ARG A 83 23.89 -1.49 6.58
CA ARG A 83 23.55 -2.87 6.88
C ARG A 83 22.58 -2.94 8.07
N GLY A 84 21.51 -3.71 7.92
CA GLY A 84 20.51 -3.89 8.96
C GLY A 84 19.51 -2.73 9.07
N CYS A 85 19.45 -1.83 8.08
CA CYS A 85 18.43 -0.81 8.03
C CYS A 85 17.05 -1.47 7.98
N THR A 86 16.18 -1.06 8.89
CA THR A 86 14.81 -1.60 8.99
C THR A 86 13.85 -0.95 7.99
N HIS A 87 14.24 0.20 7.41
CA HIS A 87 13.39 1.06 6.57
C HIS A 87 12.09 1.52 7.25
N LEU A 88 11.98 1.32 8.56
CA LEU A 88 10.87 1.83 9.37
C LEU A 88 11.02 3.33 9.60
N PRO A 89 9.95 4.03 10.00
CA PRO A 89 10.06 5.43 10.42
C PRO A 89 11.16 5.58 11.48
N ASP A 90 11.93 6.63 11.37
CA ASP A 90 13.06 6.93 12.28
C ASP A 90 14.25 5.95 12.19
N ALA A 91 14.34 5.11 11.16
CA ALA A 91 15.54 4.31 10.93
C ALA A 91 16.74 5.23 10.65
N PRO A 92 17.83 5.14 11.45
CA PRO A 92 18.97 6.02 11.28
C PRO A 92 19.62 5.83 9.91
N ASP A 93 19.98 6.94 9.25
CA ASP A 93 20.68 6.96 7.96
C ASP A 93 19.98 6.16 6.85
N CYS A 94 18.64 6.16 6.86
CA CYS A 94 17.87 5.48 5.83
C CYS A 94 17.94 6.24 4.50
N ALA A 95 18.64 5.70 3.51
CA ALA A 95 18.80 6.31 2.20
C ALA A 95 17.45 6.51 1.46
N ILE A 96 16.45 5.66 1.73
CA ILE A 96 15.12 5.81 1.15
C ILE A 96 14.44 7.08 1.68
N GLU A 97 14.49 7.33 2.99
CA GLU A 97 13.92 8.55 3.59
C GLU A 97 14.62 9.80 3.07
N GLU A 98 15.95 9.78 2.99
CA GLU A 98 16.71 10.88 2.40
C GLU A 98 16.33 11.13 0.93
N ALA A 99 16.20 10.09 0.13
CA ALA A 99 15.85 10.21 -1.28
C ALA A 99 14.45 10.78 -1.47
N VAL A 100 13.49 10.37 -0.63
CA VAL A 100 12.12 10.89 -0.64
C VAL A 100 12.10 12.34 -0.20
N ALA A 101 12.80 12.70 0.89
CA ALA A 101 12.88 14.07 1.39
C ALA A 101 13.54 15.02 0.37
N ALA A 102 14.55 14.54 -0.35
CA ALA A 102 15.23 15.29 -1.41
C ALA A 102 14.44 15.35 -2.73
N GLY A 103 13.29 14.68 -2.84
CA GLY A 103 12.47 14.63 -4.06
C GLY A 103 13.08 13.82 -5.20
N ARG A 104 14.12 13.01 -4.96
CA ARG A 104 14.82 12.23 -6.00
C ARG A 104 13.94 11.17 -6.69
N LEU A 105 12.89 10.70 -6.01
CA LEU A 105 12.01 9.63 -6.47
C LEU A 105 10.69 10.14 -7.09
N GLY A 106 10.57 11.45 -7.28
CA GLY A 106 9.42 12.06 -7.94
C GLY A 106 8.13 12.10 -7.09
N PRO A 107 7.03 12.57 -7.69
CA PRO A 107 5.75 12.68 -7.00
C PRO A 107 5.21 11.30 -6.61
N GLY A 108 4.58 11.22 -5.43
CA GLY A 108 4.03 9.96 -4.92
C GLY A 108 5.03 9.08 -4.16
N ALA A 109 6.33 9.38 -4.15
CA ALA A 109 7.33 8.60 -3.43
C ALA A 109 7.06 8.57 -1.91
N ALA A 110 6.64 9.69 -1.33
CA ALA A 110 6.28 9.74 0.09
C ALA A 110 5.11 8.80 0.43
N ALA A 111 4.08 8.75 -0.42
CA ALA A 111 2.94 7.85 -0.21
C ALA A 111 3.34 6.36 -0.39
N ARG A 112 4.29 6.07 -1.29
CA ARG A 112 4.82 4.71 -1.45
C ARG A 112 5.68 4.29 -0.25
N LEU A 113 6.51 5.21 0.27
CA LEU A 113 7.29 4.96 1.48
C LEU A 113 6.38 4.71 2.69
N ASP A 114 5.36 5.54 2.90
CA ASP A 114 4.37 5.32 3.96
C ASP A 114 3.72 3.93 3.84
N SER A 115 3.34 3.54 2.62
CA SER A 115 2.76 2.22 2.37
C SER A 115 3.73 1.08 2.68
N LEU A 116 5.00 1.21 2.29
CA LEU A 116 6.05 0.23 2.61
C LEU A 116 6.24 0.12 4.13
N GLN A 117 6.40 1.25 4.82
CA GLN A 117 6.63 1.30 6.27
C GLN A 117 5.47 0.68 7.06
N ARG A 118 4.23 0.94 6.66
CA ARG A 118 3.04 0.32 7.26
C ARG A 118 3.01 -1.20 7.07
N LEU A 119 3.41 -1.69 5.91
CA LEU A 119 3.53 -3.13 5.68
C LEU A 119 4.63 -3.73 6.57
N LEU A 120 5.82 -3.12 6.61
CA LEU A 120 6.95 -3.62 7.42
C LEU A 120 6.63 -3.61 8.91
N THR A 121 5.96 -2.58 9.42
CA THR A 121 5.51 -2.52 10.82
C THR A 121 4.62 -3.72 11.17
N THR A 122 3.75 -4.15 10.27
CA THR A 122 2.90 -5.32 10.48
C THR A 122 3.69 -6.61 10.72
N PHE A 123 4.95 -6.69 10.27
CA PHE A 123 5.83 -7.83 10.52
C PHE A 123 6.65 -7.68 11.79
N SER A 124 6.99 -6.44 12.17
CA SER A 124 7.77 -6.17 13.38
C SER A 124 6.96 -6.40 14.67
N ASP A 125 5.65 -6.21 14.60
CA ASP A 125 4.73 -6.39 15.74
C ASP A 125 4.32 -7.86 15.99
N ARG A 126 5.00 -8.81 15.35
CA ARG A 126 4.75 -10.22 15.59
C ARG A 126 5.48 -10.70 16.85
N PRO A 127 4.76 -11.34 17.78
CA PRO A 127 5.38 -12.02 18.92
C PRO A 127 6.18 -13.24 18.47
#